data_d324e4d93a37beecff72d4b20cecab54
#
_entry.id   d324e4d93a37beecff72d4b20cecab54
#
_cell.length_a   1.000
_cell.length_b   1.000
_cell.length_c   1.000
_cell.angle_alpha   90.00
_cell.angle_beta   90.00
_cell.angle_gamma   90.00
#
_symmetry.space_group_name_H-M   'P 1'
#
loop_
_entity.id
_entity.type
_entity.pdbx_description
1 polymer ?
#
loop_
_entity_poly.entity_id
_entity_poly.type
_entity_poly.pdbx_seq_one_letter_code
_entity_poly.pdbx_strand_id
1 'polypeptide(L)'
;MNRERIKKFVGGQAVIEGVMMRGPGVTATAVREPAGTIVVQKEATKSIVDTYPILKKPFLRGCVALYESLVIGMKALSFSAKAAGDEEEEMSNSEIAITMVISTIFAIAVFLALPTFIVKFIPGVQDNHIVLNLIEGVIRLVLFLLYIWGIGLTKDIQRVFQYHGAEHKTIHTYELDLPLTVENVRQQSRLHARCGTNFLLIVMVVSIFVFAFLGWPNLLERIVSRVLLMPVVAGIAYEVIRLAGRSEHSFVKAIIKPGLVLQYMTTREPEDDQIEVAIRALEEVRPPESDAYEEE
;
A
#
# COMPACT_ATOMS: atom_id res chain seq x y z
N MET A 1 -8.12 22.46 12.05
CA MET A 1 -6.90 21.65 11.77
C MET A 1 -6.13 22.38 10.68
N ASN A 2 -4.85 22.75 10.89
CA ASN A 2 -4.08 23.58 9.96
C ASN A 2 -4.00 22.95 8.56
N ARG A 3 -4.07 23.76 7.47
CA ARG A 3 -4.05 23.36 6.04
C ARG A 3 -2.89 22.41 5.71
N GLU A 4 -1.69 22.66 6.21
CA GLU A 4 -0.53 21.75 6.06
C GLU A 4 -0.76 20.38 6.70
N ARG A 5 -1.51 20.33 7.79
CA ARG A 5 -1.84 19.07 8.47
C ARG A 5 -2.87 18.27 7.69
N ILE A 6 -3.85 18.95 7.06
CA ILE A 6 -4.89 18.34 6.24
C ILE A 6 -4.28 17.70 4.99
N LYS A 7 -3.36 18.39 4.30
CA LYS A 7 -2.65 17.87 3.13
C LYS A 7 -1.90 16.56 3.43
N LYS A 8 -1.31 16.46 4.64
CA LYS A 8 -0.63 15.25 5.08
C LYS A 8 -1.55 14.04 5.33
N PHE A 9 -2.87 14.22 5.31
CA PHE A 9 -3.84 13.13 5.41
C PHE A 9 -4.36 12.62 4.07
N VAL A 10 -4.00 13.26 2.97
CA VAL A 10 -4.33 12.75 1.64
C VAL A 10 -3.32 11.68 1.26
N GLY A 11 -3.82 10.55 0.79
CA GLY A 11 -3.06 9.44 0.26
C GLY A 11 -3.94 8.63 -0.68
N GLY A 12 -3.36 7.67 -1.40
CA GLY A 12 -4.13 6.90 -2.35
C GLY A 12 -3.54 5.52 -2.62
N GLN A 13 -4.06 4.89 -3.65
CA GLN A 13 -3.52 3.69 -4.27
C GLN A 13 -3.94 3.62 -5.73
N ALA A 14 -3.07 3.08 -6.58
CA ALA A 14 -3.44 2.71 -7.93
C ALA A 14 -4.42 1.55 -7.92
N VAL A 15 -5.35 1.57 -8.86
CA VAL A 15 -6.30 0.50 -9.16
C VAL A 15 -6.29 0.22 -10.67
N ILE A 16 -7.11 -0.71 -11.15
CA ILE A 16 -7.21 -1.02 -12.57
C ILE A 16 -7.78 0.21 -13.30
N GLU A 17 -7.05 0.71 -14.29
CA GLU A 17 -7.38 1.91 -15.09
C GLU A 17 -7.77 3.13 -14.25
N GLY A 18 -7.20 3.25 -13.02
CA GLY A 18 -7.63 4.30 -12.12
C GLY A 18 -6.77 4.53 -10.88
N VAL A 19 -7.25 5.49 -10.09
CA VAL A 19 -6.66 5.87 -8.81
C VAL A 19 -7.76 6.02 -7.76
N MET A 20 -7.55 5.41 -6.60
CA MET A 20 -8.32 5.72 -5.39
C MET A 20 -7.56 6.74 -4.57
N MET A 21 -8.23 7.80 -4.15
CA MET A 21 -7.72 8.79 -3.20
C MET A 21 -8.52 8.75 -1.90
N ARG A 22 -7.83 8.94 -0.78
CA ARG A 22 -8.44 9.05 0.55
C ARG A 22 -8.08 10.41 1.15
N GLY A 23 -9.11 11.16 1.51
CA GLY A 23 -9.03 12.41 2.27
C GLY A 23 -9.65 12.28 3.67
N PRO A 24 -9.74 13.38 4.42
CA PRO A 24 -10.43 13.41 5.70
C PRO A 24 -11.93 13.06 5.56
N GLY A 25 -12.31 11.89 6.08
CA GLY A 25 -13.73 11.46 6.11
C GLY A 25 -14.30 11.02 4.76
N VAL A 26 -13.51 10.91 3.70
CA VAL A 26 -13.99 10.57 2.35
C VAL A 26 -12.94 9.78 1.58
N THR A 27 -13.40 8.86 0.74
CA THR A 27 -12.61 8.20 -0.31
C THR A 27 -13.27 8.40 -1.65
N ALA A 28 -12.49 8.56 -2.70
CA ALA A 28 -12.97 8.60 -4.08
C ALA A 28 -12.10 7.72 -4.96
N THR A 29 -12.72 6.90 -5.79
CA THR A 29 -12.05 6.08 -6.79
C THR A 29 -12.47 6.56 -8.16
N ALA A 30 -11.53 7.08 -8.94
CA ALA A 30 -11.73 7.48 -10.33
C ALA A 30 -11.13 6.42 -11.24
N VAL A 31 -11.87 6.01 -12.25
CA VAL A 31 -11.51 4.96 -13.21
C VAL A 31 -11.85 5.44 -14.61
N ARG A 32 -10.98 5.17 -15.58
CA ARG A 32 -11.27 5.39 -16.99
C ARG A 32 -11.90 4.14 -17.59
N GLU A 33 -13.13 4.29 -18.07
CA GLU A 33 -13.86 3.25 -18.78
C GLU A 33 -13.27 3.02 -20.19
N PRO A 34 -13.53 1.87 -20.84
CA PRO A 34 -13.10 1.60 -22.21
C PRO A 34 -13.60 2.65 -23.22
N ALA A 35 -14.76 3.26 -22.96
CA ALA A 35 -15.30 4.37 -23.75
C ALA A 35 -14.50 5.69 -23.63
N GLY A 36 -13.51 5.76 -22.72
CA GLY A 36 -12.69 6.94 -22.45
C GLY A 36 -13.26 7.88 -21.38
N THR A 37 -14.46 7.68 -20.90
CA THR A 37 -15.10 8.44 -19.82
C THR A 37 -14.43 8.16 -18.48
N ILE A 38 -14.31 9.17 -17.61
CA ILE A 38 -13.85 8.98 -16.24
C ILE A 38 -15.07 8.89 -15.31
N VAL A 39 -15.28 7.73 -14.70
CA VAL A 39 -16.30 7.50 -13.69
C VAL A 39 -15.71 7.61 -12.30
N VAL A 40 -16.49 8.12 -11.34
CA VAL A 40 -16.02 8.32 -9.97
C VAL A 40 -17.00 7.72 -8.98
N GLN A 41 -16.50 6.84 -8.10
CA GLN A 41 -17.21 6.37 -6.92
C GLN A 41 -16.69 7.11 -5.69
N LYS A 42 -17.57 7.84 -4.99
CA LYS A 42 -17.26 8.58 -3.78
C LYS A 42 -17.99 7.99 -2.59
N GLU A 43 -17.25 7.70 -1.51
CA GLU A 43 -17.80 7.11 -0.29
C GLU A 43 -17.38 7.92 0.94
N ALA A 44 -18.33 8.18 1.85
CA ALA A 44 -17.99 8.70 3.18
C ALA A 44 -17.29 7.61 3.99
N THR A 45 -16.12 7.94 4.56
CA THR A 45 -15.29 7.00 5.31
C THR A 45 -15.18 7.44 6.75
N LYS A 46 -15.78 6.67 7.68
CA LYS A 46 -15.57 6.85 9.13
C LYS A 46 -14.56 5.82 9.60
N SER A 47 -13.52 6.29 10.28
CA SER A 47 -12.55 5.38 10.88
C SER A 47 -13.11 4.70 12.13
N ILE A 48 -12.82 3.42 12.28
CA ILE A 48 -13.19 2.63 13.48
C ILE A 48 -12.58 3.24 14.74
N VAL A 49 -11.41 3.88 14.63
CA VAL A 49 -10.77 4.57 15.77
C VAL A 49 -11.56 5.78 16.27
N ASP A 50 -12.44 6.36 15.46
CA ASP A 50 -13.29 7.48 15.87
C ASP A 50 -14.48 6.99 16.69
N THR A 51 -14.95 5.77 16.43
CA THR A 51 -16.02 5.12 17.21
C THR A 51 -15.48 4.54 18.51
N TYR A 52 -14.26 3.98 18.52
CA TYR A 52 -13.69 3.32 19.70
C TYR A 52 -12.35 3.98 20.09
N PRO A 53 -12.34 4.96 21.03
CA PRO A 53 -11.13 5.73 21.39
C PRO A 53 -9.95 4.90 21.89
N ILE A 54 -10.19 3.71 22.46
CA ILE A 54 -9.13 2.79 22.89
C ILE A 54 -8.21 2.36 21.74
N LEU A 55 -8.75 2.30 20.51
CA LEU A 55 -8.01 1.94 19.31
C LEU A 55 -7.07 3.05 18.81
N LYS A 56 -7.14 4.26 19.40
CA LYS A 56 -6.17 5.36 19.15
C LYS A 56 -4.81 5.13 19.84
N LYS A 57 -4.73 4.15 20.76
CA LYS A 57 -3.47 3.83 21.44
C LYS A 57 -2.41 3.36 20.45
N PRO A 58 -1.12 3.64 20.74
CA PRO A 58 0.00 3.12 19.96
C PRO A 58 -0.16 1.63 19.71
N PHE A 59 0.31 1.13 18.58
CA PHE A 59 0.20 -0.23 18.14
C PHE A 59 -1.23 -0.62 17.67
N LEU A 60 -2.29 -0.47 18.49
CA LEU A 60 -3.67 -0.82 18.09
C LEU A 60 -4.14 -0.01 16.88
N ARG A 61 -3.81 1.28 16.82
CA ARG A 61 -4.13 2.14 15.66
C ARG A 61 -3.48 1.66 14.37
N GLY A 62 -2.30 1.04 14.43
CA GLY A 62 -1.63 0.45 13.26
C GLY A 62 -2.37 -0.77 12.72
N CYS A 63 -2.86 -1.64 13.62
CA CYS A 63 -3.68 -2.79 13.24
C CYS A 63 -4.99 -2.33 12.57
N VAL A 64 -5.64 -1.33 13.15
CA VAL A 64 -6.88 -0.77 12.57
C VAL A 64 -6.62 -0.10 11.23
N ALA A 65 -5.55 0.69 11.12
CA ALA A 65 -5.20 1.35 9.86
C ALA A 65 -4.93 0.34 8.74
N LEU A 66 -4.25 -0.78 9.04
CA LEU A 66 -4.04 -1.87 8.08
C LEU A 66 -5.37 -2.48 7.65
N TYR A 67 -6.23 -2.83 8.62
CA TYR A 67 -7.55 -3.42 8.33
C TYR A 67 -8.40 -2.50 7.45
N GLU A 68 -8.51 -1.22 7.83
CA GLU A 68 -9.25 -0.23 7.04
C GLU A 68 -8.69 -0.08 5.63
N SER A 69 -7.36 -0.01 5.49
CA SER A 69 -6.71 0.11 4.19
C SER A 69 -6.96 -1.10 3.31
N LEU A 70 -6.96 -2.31 3.87
CA LEU A 70 -7.30 -3.52 3.13
C LEU A 70 -8.76 -3.51 2.67
N VAL A 71 -9.71 -3.18 3.54
CA VAL A 71 -11.14 -3.15 3.21
C VAL A 71 -11.42 -2.09 2.13
N ILE A 72 -10.90 -0.87 2.32
CA ILE A 72 -11.09 0.23 1.35
C ILE A 72 -10.42 -0.13 0.03
N GLY A 73 -9.18 -0.64 0.08
CA GLY A 73 -8.43 -1.03 -1.11
C GLY A 73 -9.11 -2.13 -1.92
N MET A 74 -9.69 -3.14 -1.25
CA MET A 74 -10.43 -4.20 -1.92
C MET A 74 -11.72 -3.70 -2.59
N LYS A 75 -12.45 -2.79 -1.94
CA LYS A 75 -13.61 -2.14 -2.54
C LYS A 75 -13.24 -1.35 -3.80
N ALA A 76 -12.17 -0.55 -3.70
CA ALA A 76 -11.68 0.24 -4.83
C ALA A 76 -11.23 -0.65 -6.00
N LEU A 77 -10.53 -1.76 -5.73
CA LEU A 77 -10.15 -2.74 -6.74
C LEU A 77 -11.37 -3.41 -7.38
N SER A 78 -12.37 -3.81 -6.58
CA SER A 78 -13.60 -4.41 -7.10
C SER A 78 -14.37 -3.44 -7.99
N PHE A 79 -14.47 -2.17 -7.58
CA PHE A 79 -15.10 -1.13 -8.40
C PHE A 79 -14.33 -0.92 -9.70
N SER A 80 -13.01 -0.79 -9.63
CA SER A 80 -12.18 -0.53 -10.81
C SER A 80 -12.19 -1.70 -11.80
N ALA A 81 -12.18 -2.95 -11.32
CA ALA A 81 -12.28 -4.13 -12.17
C ALA A 81 -13.60 -4.17 -12.96
N LYS A 82 -14.71 -3.72 -12.34
CA LYS A 82 -16.00 -3.63 -13.01
C LYS A 82 -16.07 -2.46 -14.00
N ALA A 83 -15.57 -1.29 -13.59
CA ALA A 83 -15.65 -0.08 -14.42
C ALA A 83 -14.68 -0.11 -15.61
N ALA A 84 -13.53 -0.78 -15.48
CA ALA A 84 -12.54 -0.92 -16.54
C ALA A 84 -12.75 -2.13 -17.45
N GLY A 85 -13.65 -3.07 -17.07
CA GLY A 85 -14.03 -4.22 -17.90
C GLY A 85 -15.02 -3.85 -18.99
N ASP A 86 -15.01 -4.58 -20.10
CA ASP A 86 -16.09 -4.52 -21.08
C ASP A 86 -17.38 -5.12 -20.49
N GLU A 87 -18.55 -4.62 -20.87
CA GLU A 87 -19.86 -5.04 -20.35
C GLU A 87 -20.09 -6.58 -20.46
N GLU A 88 -19.38 -7.23 -21.38
CA GLU A 88 -19.45 -8.68 -21.61
C GLU A 88 -18.59 -9.51 -20.61
N GLU A 89 -17.70 -8.88 -19.85
CA GLU A 89 -16.76 -9.54 -18.91
C GLU A 89 -16.98 -9.14 -17.44
N GLU A 90 -18.19 -8.74 -17.03
CA GLU A 90 -18.46 -8.41 -15.63
C GLU A 90 -18.20 -9.61 -14.71
N MET A 91 -17.10 -9.55 -13.95
CA MET A 91 -16.80 -10.55 -12.93
C MET A 91 -17.87 -10.56 -11.84
N SER A 92 -18.45 -11.71 -11.59
CA SER A 92 -19.39 -11.92 -10.51
C SER A 92 -18.70 -11.77 -9.13
N ASN A 93 -19.46 -11.44 -8.09
CA ASN A 93 -18.92 -11.37 -6.74
C ASN A 93 -18.28 -12.70 -6.27
N SER A 94 -18.76 -13.84 -6.78
CA SER A 94 -18.18 -15.17 -6.50
C SER A 94 -16.83 -15.37 -7.18
N GLU A 95 -16.65 -14.92 -8.41
CA GLU A 95 -15.37 -14.99 -9.11
C GLU A 95 -14.30 -14.11 -8.46
N ILE A 96 -14.69 -12.90 -8.04
CA ILE A 96 -13.81 -12.03 -7.25
C ILE A 96 -13.39 -12.73 -5.95
N ALA A 97 -14.34 -13.30 -5.20
CA ALA A 97 -14.04 -14.00 -3.96
C ALA A 97 -13.11 -15.22 -4.16
N ILE A 98 -13.36 -16.01 -5.20
CA ILE A 98 -12.51 -17.18 -5.54
C ILE A 98 -11.09 -16.71 -5.90
N THR A 99 -10.96 -15.67 -6.74
CA THR A 99 -9.66 -15.09 -7.12
C THR A 99 -8.89 -14.60 -5.90
N MET A 100 -9.57 -13.95 -4.95
CA MET A 100 -8.96 -13.51 -3.69
C MET A 100 -8.47 -14.68 -2.85
N VAL A 101 -9.25 -15.76 -2.73
CA VAL A 101 -8.84 -16.96 -1.97
C VAL A 101 -7.63 -17.62 -2.64
N ILE A 102 -7.66 -17.81 -3.95
CA ILE A 102 -6.54 -18.40 -4.69
C ILE A 102 -5.28 -17.54 -4.55
N SER A 103 -5.40 -16.22 -4.70
CA SER A 103 -4.27 -15.29 -4.55
C SER A 103 -3.69 -15.32 -3.13
N THR A 104 -4.55 -15.43 -2.11
CA THR A 104 -4.11 -15.56 -0.71
C THR A 104 -3.35 -16.87 -0.48
N ILE A 105 -3.86 -17.99 -0.98
CA ILE A 105 -3.19 -19.31 -0.88
C ILE A 105 -1.83 -19.24 -1.60
N PHE A 106 -1.78 -18.65 -2.80
CA PHE A 106 -0.54 -18.45 -3.54
C PHE A 106 0.48 -17.60 -2.76
N ALA A 107 0.04 -16.49 -2.17
CA ALA A 107 0.90 -15.63 -1.36
C ALA A 107 1.46 -16.37 -0.13
N ILE A 108 0.65 -17.16 0.57
CA ILE A 108 1.10 -18.01 1.68
C ILE A 108 2.12 -19.04 1.18
N ALA A 109 1.86 -19.70 0.07
CA ALA A 109 2.77 -20.69 -0.50
C ALA A 109 4.14 -20.09 -0.86
N VAL A 110 4.14 -18.94 -1.56
CA VAL A 110 5.38 -18.29 -2.05
C VAL A 110 6.13 -17.56 -0.93
N PHE A 111 5.45 -16.85 -0.03
CA PHE A 111 6.11 -15.96 0.93
C PHE A 111 6.23 -16.55 2.36
N LEU A 112 5.54 -17.64 2.67
CA LEU A 112 5.70 -18.32 3.95
C LEU A 112 6.23 -19.76 3.80
N ALA A 113 5.60 -20.57 2.95
CA ALA A 113 5.99 -21.99 2.85
C ALA A 113 7.30 -22.18 2.08
N LEU A 114 7.48 -21.53 0.94
CA LEU A 114 8.68 -21.68 0.10
C LEU A 114 9.98 -21.25 0.80
N PRO A 115 10.08 -20.08 1.47
CA PRO A 115 11.27 -19.72 2.24
C PRO A 115 11.62 -20.75 3.32
N THR A 116 10.58 -21.20 4.04
CA THR A 116 10.72 -22.26 5.06
C THR A 116 11.25 -23.57 4.47
N PHE A 117 10.81 -23.93 3.27
CA PHE A 117 11.28 -25.12 2.57
C PHE A 117 12.74 -24.95 2.11
N ILE A 118 13.09 -23.81 1.51
CA ILE A 118 14.43 -23.55 0.99
C ILE A 118 15.49 -23.60 2.12
N VAL A 119 15.20 -22.98 3.27
CA VAL A 119 16.18 -22.89 4.35
C VAL A 119 16.58 -24.25 4.93
N LYS A 120 15.73 -25.29 4.78
CA LYS A 120 16.06 -26.66 5.22
C LYS A 120 17.24 -27.27 4.48
N PHE A 121 17.54 -26.80 3.28
CA PHE A 121 18.65 -27.29 2.46
C PHE A 121 19.96 -26.55 2.69
N ILE A 122 19.98 -25.55 3.57
CA ILE A 122 21.19 -24.78 3.89
C ILE A 122 21.95 -25.53 5.02
N PRO A 123 23.14 -26.07 4.75
CA PRO A 123 23.90 -26.80 5.78
C PRO A 123 24.46 -25.86 6.85
N GLY A 124 24.63 -26.37 8.07
CA GLY A 124 25.31 -25.68 9.16
C GLY A 124 24.50 -24.61 9.91
N VAL A 125 23.20 -24.43 9.58
CA VAL A 125 22.34 -23.43 10.24
C VAL A 125 21.23 -24.06 11.08
N GLN A 126 21.12 -25.41 11.05
CA GLN A 126 20.00 -26.17 11.66
C GLN A 126 19.95 -26.06 13.18
N ASP A 127 21.10 -25.86 13.84
CA ASP A 127 21.22 -25.86 15.30
C ASP A 127 20.88 -24.50 15.94
N ASN A 128 20.72 -23.46 15.15
CA ASN A 128 20.42 -22.09 15.65
C ASN A 128 19.15 -21.53 15.06
N HIS A 129 18.06 -21.56 15.82
CA HIS A 129 16.75 -21.08 15.39
C HIS A 129 16.73 -19.60 14.99
N ILE A 130 17.54 -18.75 15.63
CA ILE A 130 17.64 -17.33 15.30
C ILE A 130 18.24 -17.17 13.90
N VAL A 131 19.35 -17.84 13.64
CA VAL A 131 20.03 -17.80 12.32
C VAL A 131 19.10 -18.35 11.23
N LEU A 132 18.43 -19.47 11.50
CA LEU A 132 17.44 -20.04 10.58
C LEU A 132 16.34 -19.03 10.21
N ASN A 133 15.72 -18.40 11.20
CA ASN A 133 14.65 -17.43 10.98
C ASN A 133 15.16 -16.17 10.26
N LEU A 134 16.36 -15.69 10.56
CA LEU A 134 16.98 -14.56 9.85
C LEU A 134 17.21 -14.88 8.38
N ILE A 135 17.81 -16.04 8.08
CA ILE A 135 18.05 -16.47 6.70
C ILE A 135 16.74 -16.67 5.95
N GLU A 136 15.74 -17.29 6.58
CA GLU A 136 14.41 -17.44 6.02
C GLU A 136 13.78 -16.07 5.69
N GLY A 137 13.93 -15.09 6.58
CA GLY A 137 13.44 -13.74 6.37
C GLY A 137 14.14 -13.04 5.20
N VAL A 138 15.45 -13.23 5.04
CA VAL A 138 16.21 -12.72 3.88
C VAL A 138 15.75 -13.39 2.58
N ILE A 139 15.56 -14.71 2.57
CA ILE A 139 15.02 -15.45 1.42
C ILE A 139 13.64 -14.89 1.04
N ARG A 140 12.77 -14.67 2.03
CA ARG A 140 11.44 -14.06 1.81
C ARG A 140 11.53 -12.68 1.16
N LEU A 141 12.44 -11.83 1.65
CA LEU A 141 12.66 -10.50 1.07
C LEU A 141 13.14 -10.60 -0.38
N VAL A 142 14.08 -11.49 -0.67
CA VAL A 142 14.56 -11.70 -2.04
C VAL A 142 13.42 -12.20 -2.95
N LEU A 143 12.64 -13.18 -2.51
CA LEU A 143 11.49 -13.68 -3.27
C LEU A 143 10.45 -12.58 -3.51
N PHE A 144 10.21 -11.72 -2.53
CA PHE A 144 9.33 -10.56 -2.69
C PHE A 144 9.84 -9.60 -3.77
N LEU A 145 11.13 -9.26 -3.75
CA LEU A 145 11.72 -8.37 -4.75
C LEU A 145 11.68 -8.99 -6.15
N LEU A 146 11.98 -10.30 -6.26
CA LEU A 146 11.88 -11.03 -7.52
C LEU A 146 10.44 -11.10 -8.04
N TYR A 147 9.47 -11.28 -7.14
CA TYR A 147 8.05 -11.28 -7.49
C TYR A 147 7.63 -9.91 -8.04
N ILE A 148 7.94 -8.81 -7.34
CA ILE A 148 7.64 -7.45 -7.81
C ILE A 148 8.30 -7.18 -9.16
N TRP A 149 9.56 -7.57 -9.32
CA TRP A 149 10.25 -7.44 -10.60
C TRP A 149 9.55 -8.25 -11.70
N GLY A 150 9.21 -9.51 -11.42
CA GLY A 150 8.58 -10.41 -12.37
C GLY A 150 7.20 -9.93 -12.84
N ILE A 151 6.30 -9.55 -11.91
CA ILE A 151 4.98 -9.02 -12.28
C ILE A 151 5.10 -7.69 -13.03
N GLY A 152 6.09 -6.86 -12.69
CA GLY A 152 6.37 -5.59 -13.37
C GLY A 152 6.81 -5.72 -14.84
N LEU A 153 7.03 -6.95 -15.33
CA LEU A 153 7.29 -7.22 -16.75
C LEU A 153 6.01 -7.33 -17.59
N THR A 154 4.86 -7.57 -16.95
CA THR A 154 3.56 -7.66 -17.63
C THR A 154 3.01 -6.27 -17.95
N LYS A 155 2.36 -6.13 -19.11
CA LYS A 155 1.84 -4.82 -19.56
C LYS A 155 0.78 -4.26 -18.61
N ASP A 156 -0.10 -5.11 -18.10
CA ASP A 156 -1.20 -4.70 -17.23
C ASP A 156 -0.66 -4.13 -15.90
N ILE A 157 0.32 -4.80 -15.29
CA ILE A 157 0.96 -4.29 -14.06
C ILE A 157 1.79 -3.04 -14.34
N GLN A 158 2.43 -2.93 -15.51
CA GLN A 158 3.11 -1.69 -15.90
C GLN A 158 2.14 -0.51 -15.95
N ARG A 159 0.93 -0.74 -16.46
CA ARG A 159 -0.12 0.26 -16.50
C ARG A 159 -0.60 0.65 -15.10
N VAL A 160 -0.81 -0.31 -14.20
CA VAL A 160 -1.08 -0.04 -12.78
C VAL A 160 0.06 0.76 -12.13
N PHE A 161 1.33 0.46 -12.46
CA PHE A 161 2.48 1.22 -11.96
C PHE A 161 2.58 2.64 -12.53
N GLN A 162 2.03 2.90 -13.72
CA GLN A 162 1.87 4.25 -14.26
C GLN A 162 0.80 5.03 -13.46
N TYR A 163 -0.35 4.44 -13.17
CA TYR A 163 -1.36 5.04 -12.29
C TYR A 163 -0.82 5.32 -10.89
N HIS A 164 0.05 4.45 -10.36
CA HIS A 164 0.74 4.69 -9.09
C HIS A 164 1.70 5.89 -9.18
N GLY A 165 2.39 6.05 -10.30
CA GLY A 165 3.17 7.26 -10.59
C GLY A 165 2.30 8.51 -10.68
N ALA A 166 1.13 8.42 -11.33
CA ALA A 166 0.17 9.53 -11.43
C ALA A 166 -0.36 9.94 -10.05
N GLU A 167 -0.71 8.97 -9.20
CA GLU A 167 -1.11 9.22 -7.81
C GLU A 167 -0.06 10.05 -7.06
N HIS A 168 1.20 9.60 -7.04
CA HIS A 168 2.28 10.27 -6.33
C HIS A 168 2.52 11.69 -6.83
N LYS A 169 2.59 11.88 -8.16
CA LYS A 169 2.80 13.19 -8.78
C LYS A 169 1.65 14.15 -8.44
N THR A 170 0.41 13.67 -8.45
CA THR A 170 -0.78 14.47 -8.14
C THR A 170 -0.78 14.87 -6.66
N ILE A 171 -0.44 13.97 -5.74
CA ILE A 171 -0.31 14.29 -4.31
C ILE A 171 0.81 15.33 -4.09
N HIS A 172 1.96 15.19 -4.74
CA HIS A 172 3.05 16.18 -4.64
C HIS A 172 2.59 17.57 -5.11
N THR A 173 1.88 17.67 -6.24
CA THR A 173 1.34 18.93 -6.74
C THR A 173 0.43 19.59 -5.71
N TYR A 174 -0.45 18.80 -5.09
CA TYR A 174 -1.35 19.28 -4.04
C TYR A 174 -0.61 19.72 -2.78
N GLU A 175 0.44 19.02 -2.36
CA GLU A 175 1.26 19.37 -1.21
C GLU A 175 2.03 20.68 -1.40
N LEU A 176 2.43 20.96 -2.64
CA LEU A 176 3.15 22.17 -3.02
C LEU A 176 2.23 23.37 -3.28
N ASP A 177 0.91 23.25 -3.09
CA ASP A 177 -0.09 24.27 -3.39
C ASP A 177 -0.08 24.74 -4.86
N LEU A 178 0.34 23.86 -5.77
CA LEU A 178 0.31 24.15 -7.20
C LEU A 178 -1.08 23.84 -7.79
N PRO A 179 -1.51 24.56 -8.83
CA PRO A 179 -2.72 24.22 -9.56
C PRO A 179 -2.70 22.77 -10.04
N LEU A 180 -3.79 22.02 -9.84
CA LEU A 180 -3.94 20.65 -10.28
C LEU A 180 -4.19 20.60 -11.80
N THR A 181 -3.16 20.84 -12.58
CA THR A 181 -3.15 20.70 -14.03
C THR A 181 -2.23 19.58 -14.46
N VAL A 182 -2.49 18.94 -15.59
CA VAL A 182 -1.64 17.87 -16.13
C VAL A 182 -0.18 18.33 -16.25
N GLU A 183 0.03 19.58 -16.65
CA GLU A 183 1.36 20.18 -16.79
C GLU A 183 2.14 20.26 -15.49
N ASN A 184 1.51 20.75 -14.43
CA ASN A 184 2.14 20.85 -13.10
C ASN A 184 2.39 19.47 -12.49
N VAL A 185 1.45 18.54 -12.65
CA VAL A 185 1.55 17.17 -12.14
C VAL A 185 2.67 16.41 -12.86
N ARG A 186 2.79 16.55 -14.18
CA ARG A 186 3.84 15.89 -14.98
C ARG A 186 5.25 16.24 -14.49
N GLN A 187 5.49 17.45 -14.00
CA GLN A 187 6.79 17.90 -13.52
C GLN A 187 7.18 17.34 -12.16
N GLN A 188 6.24 16.74 -11.40
CA GLN A 188 6.53 16.25 -10.06
C GLN A 188 7.21 14.88 -10.06
N SER A 189 7.81 14.54 -8.89
CA SER A 189 8.43 13.23 -8.69
C SER A 189 7.37 12.13 -8.53
N ARG A 190 7.62 10.97 -9.14
CA ARG A 190 6.85 9.74 -8.90
C ARG A 190 7.25 9.00 -7.63
N LEU A 191 8.26 9.47 -6.88
CA LEU A 191 8.70 8.87 -5.62
C LEU A 191 8.11 9.67 -4.47
N HIS A 192 7.38 9.01 -3.55
CA HIS A 192 6.69 9.66 -2.44
C HIS A 192 6.99 8.96 -1.11
N ALA A 193 7.43 9.72 -0.09
CA ALA A 193 7.89 9.16 1.18
C ALA A 193 6.78 8.44 1.99
N ARG A 194 5.52 8.80 1.79
CA ARG A 194 4.36 8.24 2.51
C ARG A 194 3.64 7.12 1.76
N CYS A 195 4.24 6.59 0.70
CA CYS A 195 3.67 5.51 -0.09
C CYS A 195 3.51 4.22 0.72
N GLY A 196 2.43 3.48 0.43
CA GLY A 196 2.15 2.18 1.03
C GLY A 196 3.22 1.11 0.73
N THR A 197 4.00 1.24 -0.36
CA THR A 197 5.11 0.32 -0.65
C THR A 197 6.25 0.44 0.35
N ASN A 198 6.49 1.64 0.92
CA ASN A 198 7.42 1.82 2.04
C ASN A 198 6.95 1.03 3.27
N PHE A 199 5.62 1.04 3.52
CA PHE A 199 5.05 0.25 4.61
C PHE A 199 5.30 -1.24 4.42
N LEU A 200 5.08 -1.79 3.23
CA LEU A 200 5.32 -3.20 2.92
C LEU A 200 6.77 -3.60 3.20
N LEU A 201 7.73 -2.80 2.74
CA LEU A 201 9.14 -3.10 2.99
C LEU A 201 9.48 -3.09 4.49
N ILE A 202 8.97 -2.10 5.24
CA ILE A 202 9.19 -2.04 6.69
C ILE A 202 8.51 -3.20 7.41
N VAL A 203 7.30 -3.60 7.01
CA VAL A 203 6.63 -4.82 7.49
C VAL A 203 7.50 -6.05 7.27
N MET A 204 8.11 -6.18 6.08
CA MET A 204 9.01 -7.29 5.77
C MET A 204 10.23 -7.29 6.70
N VAL A 205 10.91 -6.16 6.87
CA VAL A 205 12.09 -6.02 7.75
C VAL A 205 11.70 -6.27 9.21
N VAL A 206 10.63 -5.66 9.71
CA VAL A 206 10.13 -5.88 11.09
C VAL A 206 9.78 -7.36 11.30
N SER A 207 9.16 -8.02 10.31
CA SER A 207 8.81 -9.44 10.41
C SER A 207 10.05 -10.32 10.56
N ILE A 208 11.17 -9.99 9.91
CA ILE A 208 12.43 -10.71 10.05
C ILE A 208 12.88 -10.70 11.53
N PHE A 209 12.88 -9.53 12.16
CA PHE A 209 13.29 -9.40 13.57
C PHE A 209 12.30 -10.04 14.52
N VAL A 210 10.99 -9.82 14.35
CA VAL A 210 9.96 -10.42 15.22
C VAL A 210 10.00 -11.94 15.13
N PHE A 211 10.14 -12.50 13.95
CA PHE A 211 10.14 -13.95 13.74
C PHE A 211 11.48 -14.59 14.09
N ALA A 212 12.59 -13.83 14.16
CA ALA A 212 13.89 -14.35 14.57
C ALA A 212 13.86 -14.98 15.97
N PHE A 213 13.02 -14.46 16.86
CA PHE A 213 12.90 -14.96 18.24
C PHE A 213 11.86 -16.08 18.42
N LEU A 214 11.16 -16.46 17.35
CA LEU A 214 10.27 -17.61 17.39
C LEU A 214 11.08 -18.90 17.28
N GLY A 215 10.64 -19.94 17.96
CA GLY A 215 11.19 -21.27 17.80
C GLY A 215 11.03 -21.80 16.37
N TRP A 216 11.47 -23.02 16.14
CA TRP A 216 11.36 -23.71 14.86
C TRP A 216 10.39 -24.91 14.96
N PRO A 217 9.08 -24.66 15.16
CA PRO A 217 8.07 -25.70 15.22
C PRO A 217 7.81 -26.33 13.84
N ASN A 218 6.87 -27.28 13.77
CA ASN A 218 6.43 -27.83 12.49
C ASN A 218 5.88 -26.77 11.55
N LEU A 219 5.72 -27.10 10.26
CA LEU A 219 5.32 -26.15 9.22
C LEU A 219 3.97 -25.49 9.51
N LEU A 220 2.98 -26.26 9.98
CA LEU A 220 1.64 -25.73 10.25
C LEU A 220 1.66 -24.74 11.40
N GLU A 221 2.25 -25.08 12.53
CA GLU A 221 2.39 -24.19 13.70
C GLU A 221 3.15 -22.92 13.34
N ARG A 222 4.14 -23.02 12.46
CA ARG A 222 4.90 -21.88 11.98
C ARG A 222 4.04 -20.94 11.12
N ILE A 223 3.27 -21.47 10.18
CA ILE A 223 2.35 -20.66 9.36
C ILE A 223 1.34 -19.98 10.28
N VAL A 224 0.69 -20.74 11.16
CA VAL A 224 -0.33 -20.22 12.08
C VAL A 224 0.25 -19.14 13.00
N SER A 225 1.40 -19.37 13.62
CA SER A 225 2.03 -18.38 14.53
C SER A 225 2.40 -17.09 13.79
N ARG A 226 2.89 -17.16 12.56
CA ARG A 226 3.23 -15.99 11.75
C ARG A 226 2.00 -15.21 11.32
N VAL A 227 0.92 -15.90 10.91
CA VAL A 227 -0.34 -15.24 10.58
C VAL A 227 -0.93 -14.52 11.82
N LEU A 228 -0.93 -15.18 12.98
CA LEU A 228 -1.40 -14.60 14.24
C LEU A 228 -0.55 -13.40 14.71
N LEU A 229 0.74 -13.37 14.36
CA LEU A 229 1.64 -12.27 14.69
C LEU A 229 1.62 -11.13 13.65
N MET A 230 0.95 -11.28 12.50
CA MET A 230 0.85 -10.20 11.50
C MET A 230 0.31 -8.89 12.06
N PRO A 231 -0.74 -8.86 12.91
CA PRO A 231 -1.17 -7.61 13.54
C PRO A 231 -0.07 -6.96 14.40
N VAL A 232 0.75 -7.78 15.08
CA VAL A 232 1.87 -7.29 15.89
C VAL A 232 2.93 -6.64 15.01
N VAL A 233 3.31 -7.32 13.93
CA VAL A 233 4.28 -6.81 12.95
C VAL A 233 3.77 -5.51 12.31
N ALA A 234 2.49 -5.49 11.89
CA ALA A 234 1.87 -4.32 11.30
C ALA A 234 1.80 -3.13 12.26
N GLY A 235 1.46 -3.39 13.52
CA GLY A 235 1.43 -2.36 14.57
C GLY A 235 2.81 -1.73 14.79
N ILE A 236 3.87 -2.54 14.89
CA ILE A 236 5.25 -2.07 15.02
C ILE A 236 5.67 -1.28 13.78
N ALA A 237 5.44 -1.83 12.58
CA ALA A 237 5.79 -1.19 11.31
C ALA A 237 5.10 0.17 11.15
N TYR A 238 3.83 0.28 11.54
CA TYR A 238 3.08 1.53 11.52
C TYR A 238 3.72 2.59 12.44
N GLU A 239 4.10 2.21 13.66
CA GLU A 239 4.76 3.14 14.59
C GLU A 239 6.14 3.58 14.07
N VAL A 240 6.90 2.67 13.46
CA VAL A 240 8.20 2.99 12.85
C VAL A 240 8.02 4.04 11.73
N ILE A 241 7.07 3.84 10.82
CA ILE A 241 6.80 4.80 9.73
C ILE A 241 6.31 6.13 10.28
N ARG A 242 5.44 6.10 11.27
CA ARG A 242 4.92 7.32 11.89
C ARG A 242 6.01 8.13 12.57
N LEU A 243 6.94 7.48 13.26
CA LEU A 243 8.11 8.12 13.85
C LEU A 243 9.01 8.68 12.75
N ALA A 244 9.23 7.90 11.71
CA ALA A 244 10.03 8.28 10.55
C ALA A 244 9.46 9.51 9.83
N GLY A 245 8.15 9.57 9.63
CA GLY A 245 7.48 10.73 8.99
C GLY A 245 7.46 12.00 9.83
N ARG A 246 7.85 11.94 11.10
CA ARG A 246 7.92 13.10 12.02
C ARG A 246 9.34 13.57 12.29
N SER A 247 10.33 12.79 11.95
CA SER A 247 11.73 13.03 12.28
C SER A 247 12.49 13.59 11.08
N GLU A 248 13.17 14.72 11.31
CA GLU A 248 14.13 15.31 10.35
C GLU A 248 15.52 14.65 10.43
N HIS A 249 15.72 13.74 11.39
CA HIS A 249 17.03 13.16 11.66
C HIS A 249 17.53 12.28 10.49
N SER A 250 18.78 12.46 10.10
CA SER A 250 19.38 11.76 8.95
C SER A 250 19.31 10.24 9.04
N PHE A 251 19.44 9.67 10.22
CA PHE A 251 19.31 8.22 10.47
C PHE A 251 17.91 7.71 10.13
N VAL A 252 16.88 8.48 10.47
CA VAL A 252 15.49 8.12 10.18
C VAL A 252 15.21 8.21 8.69
N LYS A 253 15.74 9.24 8.01
CA LYS A 253 15.67 9.36 6.54
C LYS A 253 16.36 8.18 5.85
N ALA A 254 17.44 7.65 6.43
CA ALA A 254 18.12 6.46 5.92
C ALA A 254 17.25 5.19 5.99
N ILE A 255 16.41 5.04 7.01
CA ILE A 255 15.48 3.90 7.15
C ILE A 255 14.41 3.90 6.05
N ILE A 256 13.97 5.07 5.59
CA ILE A 256 12.93 5.19 4.54
C ILE A 256 13.54 5.02 3.13
N LYS A 257 14.83 5.33 2.95
CA LYS A 257 15.48 5.32 1.64
C LYS A 257 15.34 4.00 0.86
N PRO A 258 15.48 2.79 1.47
CA PRO A 258 15.24 1.54 0.75
C PRO A 258 13.83 1.42 0.19
N GLY A 259 12.82 1.93 0.90
CA GLY A 259 11.45 1.96 0.41
C GLY A 259 11.27 2.89 -0.79
N LEU A 260 11.95 4.05 -0.83
CA LEU A 260 11.95 4.93 -2.00
C LEU A 260 12.64 4.24 -3.20
N VAL A 261 13.70 3.46 -2.96
CA VAL A 261 14.35 2.67 -4.02
C VAL A 261 13.40 1.61 -4.57
N LEU A 262 12.61 0.94 -3.71
CA LEU A 262 11.59 -0.02 -4.15
C LEU A 262 10.55 0.64 -5.08
N GLN A 263 10.23 1.91 -4.89
CA GLN A 263 9.28 2.61 -5.75
C GLN A 263 9.74 2.76 -7.21
N TYR A 264 11.04 2.72 -7.50
CA TYR A 264 11.51 2.64 -8.90
C TYR A 264 11.01 1.38 -9.61
N MET A 265 10.73 0.30 -8.86
CA MET A 265 10.19 -0.94 -9.40
C MET A 265 8.65 -0.94 -9.44
N THR A 266 8.00 -0.21 -8.54
CA THR A 266 6.54 -0.23 -8.35
C THR A 266 5.83 1.02 -8.87
N THR A 267 6.56 1.98 -9.45
CA THR A 267 6.00 3.15 -10.13
C THR A 267 6.62 3.33 -11.51
N ARG A 268 5.86 3.87 -12.45
CA ARG A 268 6.35 4.28 -13.78
C ARG A 268 5.89 5.71 -14.08
N GLU A 269 6.49 6.31 -15.11
CA GLU A 269 6.03 7.60 -15.60
C GLU A 269 4.64 7.44 -16.20
N PRO A 270 3.65 8.21 -15.73
CA PRO A 270 2.29 8.16 -16.25
C PRO A 270 2.15 8.91 -17.57
N GLU A 271 1.17 8.52 -18.35
CA GLU A 271 0.67 9.27 -19.48
C GLU A 271 -0.31 10.37 -19.02
N ASP A 272 -0.61 11.34 -19.87
CA ASP A 272 -1.43 12.49 -19.50
C ASP A 272 -2.87 12.12 -19.13
N ASP A 273 -3.43 11.14 -19.84
CA ASP A 273 -4.75 10.59 -19.57
C ASP A 273 -4.85 9.92 -18.19
N GLN A 274 -3.76 9.33 -17.69
CA GLN A 274 -3.68 8.74 -16.36
C GLN A 274 -3.54 9.82 -15.28
N ILE A 275 -2.84 10.91 -15.58
CA ILE A 275 -2.74 12.09 -14.72
C ILE A 275 -4.13 12.73 -14.53
N GLU A 276 -4.93 12.85 -15.59
CA GLU A 276 -6.31 13.36 -15.53
C GLU A 276 -7.17 12.56 -14.53
N VAL A 277 -7.08 11.23 -14.57
CA VAL A 277 -7.80 10.35 -13.63
C VAL A 277 -7.36 10.60 -12.18
N ALA A 278 -6.05 10.72 -11.95
CA ALA A 278 -5.52 10.98 -10.61
C ALA A 278 -5.92 12.36 -10.07
N ILE A 279 -5.93 13.40 -10.91
CA ILE A 279 -6.44 14.73 -10.58
C ILE A 279 -7.91 14.63 -10.20
N ARG A 280 -8.72 13.97 -11.03
CA ARG A 280 -10.17 13.80 -10.78
C ARG A 280 -10.45 13.12 -9.44
N ALA A 281 -9.71 12.06 -9.10
CA ALA A 281 -9.83 11.38 -7.81
C ALA A 281 -9.47 12.31 -6.63
N LEU A 282 -8.41 13.11 -6.76
CA LEU A 282 -7.96 14.02 -5.71
C LEU A 282 -8.95 15.16 -5.47
N GLU A 283 -9.53 15.73 -6.53
CA GLU A 283 -10.52 16.81 -6.45
C GLU A 283 -11.75 16.42 -5.62
N GLU A 284 -12.14 15.15 -5.67
CA GLU A 284 -13.30 14.64 -4.91
C GLU A 284 -13.03 14.47 -3.40
N VAL A 285 -11.77 14.43 -2.98
CA VAL A 285 -11.39 14.20 -1.58
C VAL A 285 -10.72 15.39 -0.92
N ARG A 286 -10.27 16.39 -1.69
CA ARG A 286 -9.71 17.61 -1.12
C ARG A 286 -10.78 18.39 -0.36
N PRO A 287 -10.47 18.94 0.82
CA PRO A 287 -11.39 19.82 1.52
C PRO A 287 -11.76 21.04 0.62
N PRO A 288 -13.00 21.55 0.73
CA PRO A 288 -13.38 22.81 0.09
C PRO A 288 -12.43 23.93 0.55
N GLU A 289 -12.13 24.87 -0.35
CA GLU A 289 -11.26 26.01 -0.03
C GLU A 289 -11.80 26.89 1.10
N SER A 290 -13.14 26.92 1.29
CA SER A 290 -13.81 27.65 2.35
C SER A 290 -13.48 27.16 3.77
N ASP A 291 -13.25 25.85 3.94
CA ASP A 291 -13.01 25.23 5.26
C ASP A 291 -11.54 25.38 5.71
N ALA A 292 -10.69 25.97 4.86
CA ALA A 292 -9.30 26.23 5.17
C ALA A 292 -9.10 27.51 6.02
N TYR A 293 -10.14 28.30 6.23
CA TYR A 293 -10.05 29.62 6.89
C TYR A 293 -10.78 29.72 8.23
N GLU A 294 -11.41 28.68 8.75
CA GLU A 294 -11.87 28.70 10.13
C GLU A 294 -10.69 28.40 11.06
N GLU A 295 -9.98 29.48 11.42
CA GLU A 295 -9.04 29.53 12.54
C GLU A 295 -9.85 29.60 13.85
N GLU A 296 -9.70 28.61 14.71
CA GLU A 296 -9.73 28.76 16.17
C GLU A 296 -8.45 28.20 16.80
#